data_71988d41077fee3e1613d17b75f74600
#
_entry.id   71988d41077fee3e1613d17b75f74600
#
_cell.length_a   1.000
_cell.length_b   1.000
_cell.length_c   1.000
_cell.angle_alpha   90.00
_cell.angle_beta   90.00
_cell.angle_gamma   90.00
#
_symmetry.space_group_name_H-M   'P 1'
#
loop_
_entity.id
_entity.type
_entity.pdbx_description
1 polymer ?
#
loop_
_entity_poly.entity_id
_entity_poly.type
_entity_poly.pdbx_seq_one_letter_code
_entity_poly.pdbx_strand_id
1 'polypeptide(L)'
;MAAVATATLTGCGSRENKVETTDFVDDVKVALADSGRIDLNALQWTREPKAFEVKGDTIAITTAPHTDLWQRTYYHFQNDNAPVLQMKTREKFFSFVVKTDFTESHHRFDQCGIVMYLDSENWLKGSVEYENEEFQHLGSVVTNNGYSDWATTAIPADVKTMWYRFSRREDDYCIECSSDGQTFSQMRVCHMPAAADEISFGIYACSPEESSFTAVFSDMKITECAWKAHDGQQPDE
;
A
#
# COMPACT_ATOMS: atom_id res chain seq x y z
N MET A 1 69.11 -32.42 24.82
CA MET A 1 67.73 -32.88 25.11
C MET A 1 66.81 -31.69 24.94
N ALA A 2 66.09 -31.61 23.80
CA ALA A 2 65.18 -30.53 23.49
C ALA A 2 63.77 -31.01 23.78
N ALA A 3 63.04 -30.29 24.61
CA ALA A 3 61.66 -30.55 24.92
C ALA A 3 60.75 -29.86 23.89
N VAL A 4 59.96 -30.64 23.17
CA VAL A 4 58.94 -30.16 22.24
C VAL A 4 57.65 -29.90 23.06
N ALA A 5 57.21 -28.64 23.05
CA ALA A 5 55.91 -28.24 23.60
C ALA A 5 54.83 -28.29 22.51
N THR A 6 53.88 -29.16 22.70
CA THR A 6 52.71 -29.30 21.86
C THR A 6 51.64 -28.26 22.30
N ALA A 7 51.36 -27.31 21.43
CA ALA A 7 50.25 -26.38 21.68
C ALA A 7 48.93 -26.96 21.13
N THR A 8 47.97 -27.19 22.00
CA THR A 8 46.59 -27.56 21.66
C THR A 8 45.81 -26.27 21.28
N LEU A 9 45.40 -26.18 20.04
CA LEU A 9 44.43 -25.17 19.57
C LEU A 9 43.04 -25.54 20.04
N THR A 10 42.51 -24.82 21.02
CA THR A 10 41.09 -24.84 21.38
C THR A 10 40.32 -24.02 20.32
N GLY A 11 39.47 -24.72 19.58
CA GLY A 11 38.57 -24.13 18.61
C GLY A 11 37.58 -23.15 19.26
N CYS A 12 37.61 -21.93 18.81
CA CYS A 12 36.61 -20.90 19.13
C CYS A 12 35.36 -21.24 18.33
N GLY A 13 34.32 -21.75 18.97
CA GLY A 13 33.01 -21.96 18.39
C GLY A 13 32.38 -20.59 18.09
N SER A 14 32.26 -20.24 16.83
CA SER A 14 31.41 -19.15 16.40
C SER A 14 29.97 -19.47 16.77
N ARG A 15 29.41 -18.74 17.75
CA ARG A 15 27.96 -18.66 17.95
C ARG A 15 27.39 -17.97 16.72
N GLU A 16 26.79 -18.72 15.81
CA GLU A 16 25.84 -18.17 14.86
C GLU A 16 24.67 -17.61 15.67
N ASN A 17 24.59 -16.27 15.71
CA ASN A 17 23.36 -15.60 16.11
C ASN A 17 22.33 -15.92 15.02
N LYS A 18 21.50 -16.94 15.23
CA LYS A 18 20.24 -17.04 14.54
C LYS A 18 19.43 -15.80 14.94
N VAL A 19 19.40 -14.82 14.05
CA VAL A 19 18.36 -13.80 14.07
C VAL A 19 17.06 -14.57 13.86
N GLU A 20 16.25 -14.65 14.89
CA GLU A 20 14.87 -15.13 14.76
C GLU A 20 14.18 -14.19 13.78
N THR A 21 13.91 -14.69 12.59
CA THR A 21 13.07 -14.02 11.59
C THR A 21 11.65 -14.14 12.12
N THR A 22 11.23 -13.12 12.86
CA THR A 22 9.94 -13.06 13.52
C THR A 22 8.82 -12.70 12.55
N ASP A 23 7.81 -13.49 12.58
CA ASP A 23 6.35 -13.33 12.54
C ASP A 23 5.68 -12.62 11.33
N PHE A 24 6.25 -11.66 10.61
CA PHE A 24 5.58 -10.90 9.56
C PHE A 24 5.51 -11.63 8.19
N VAL A 25 6.46 -12.48 7.88
CA VAL A 25 6.41 -13.31 6.65
C VAL A 25 5.29 -14.35 6.76
N ASP A 26 4.93 -14.74 7.98
CA ASP A 26 3.89 -15.72 8.22
C ASP A 26 2.49 -15.11 8.02
N ASP A 27 2.26 -13.82 8.28
CA ASP A 27 0.94 -13.18 8.14
C ASP A 27 0.47 -13.12 6.68
N VAL A 28 1.33 -12.76 5.74
CA VAL A 28 1.00 -12.80 4.30
C VAL A 28 0.85 -14.23 3.81
N LYS A 29 1.70 -15.16 4.26
CA LYS A 29 1.58 -16.60 3.93
C LYS A 29 0.34 -17.22 4.54
N VAL A 30 -0.04 -16.84 5.74
CA VAL A 30 -1.28 -17.27 6.40
C VAL A 30 -2.49 -16.72 5.66
N ALA A 31 -2.48 -15.44 5.24
CA ALA A 31 -3.52 -14.86 4.43
C ALA A 31 -3.66 -15.56 3.06
N LEU A 32 -2.54 -15.92 2.41
CA LEU A 32 -2.52 -16.71 1.17
C LEU A 32 -3.04 -18.13 1.36
N ALA A 33 -2.76 -18.76 2.52
CA ALA A 33 -3.19 -20.13 2.81
C ALA A 33 -4.68 -20.24 3.15
N ASP A 34 -5.28 -19.17 3.71
CA ASP A 34 -6.60 -19.17 4.35
C ASP A 34 -7.68 -18.43 3.55
N SER A 35 -7.75 -18.60 2.24
CA SER A 35 -8.64 -17.88 1.32
C SER A 35 -8.15 -16.53 0.78
N GLY A 36 -6.96 -16.09 1.14
CA GLY A 36 -6.40 -14.80 0.77
C GLY A 36 -7.07 -13.57 1.42
N ARG A 37 -8.05 -13.76 2.32
CA ARG A 37 -8.70 -12.65 3.03
C ARG A 37 -7.81 -12.13 4.15
N ILE A 38 -7.81 -10.82 4.32
CA ILE A 38 -7.05 -10.15 5.39
C ILE A 38 -7.90 -10.11 6.66
N ASP A 39 -7.30 -10.50 7.78
CA ASP A 39 -7.84 -10.16 9.10
C ASP A 39 -7.56 -8.67 9.35
N LEU A 40 -8.62 -7.87 9.46
CA LEU A 40 -8.52 -6.43 9.70
C LEU A 40 -7.81 -6.10 11.03
N ASN A 41 -7.80 -7.03 11.99
CA ASN A 41 -7.07 -6.86 13.24
C ASN A 41 -5.54 -6.98 13.08
N ALA A 42 -5.04 -7.54 11.99
CA ALA A 42 -3.63 -7.57 11.66
C ALA A 42 -3.10 -6.24 11.10
N LEU A 43 -4.00 -5.35 10.69
CA LEU A 43 -3.66 -4.03 10.18
C LEU A 43 -3.35 -3.06 11.33
N GLN A 44 -2.44 -2.12 11.08
CA GLN A 44 -2.01 -1.12 12.06
C GLN A 44 -2.17 0.28 11.49
N TRP A 45 -2.66 1.19 12.32
CA TRP A 45 -2.71 2.59 11.99
C TRP A 45 -1.31 3.22 12.05
N THR A 46 -0.88 3.83 10.97
CA THR A 46 0.22 4.80 10.99
C THR A 46 -0.29 6.12 11.55
N ARG A 47 -1.48 6.51 11.12
CA ARG A 47 -2.25 7.64 11.66
C ARG A 47 -3.71 7.22 11.77
N GLU A 48 -4.19 7.08 13.00
CA GLU A 48 -5.55 6.68 13.27
C GLU A 48 -6.52 7.85 13.01
N PRO A 49 -7.63 7.65 12.28
CA PRO A 49 -8.66 8.67 12.10
C PRO A 49 -9.42 8.92 13.40
N LYS A 50 -10.09 10.07 13.51
CA LYS A 50 -10.96 10.36 14.65
C LYS A 50 -12.18 9.46 14.75
N ALA A 51 -12.63 8.91 13.62
CA ALA A 51 -13.77 8.00 13.56
C ALA A 51 -13.58 6.93 12.48
N PHE A 52 -13.76 5.69 12.88
CA PHE A 52 -13.82 4.52 12.00
C PHE A 52 -14.70 3.44 12.62
N GLU A 53 -15.21 2.54 11.79
CA GLU A 53 -16.02 1.40 12.23
C GLU A 53 -15.57 0.15 11.48
N VAL A 54 -15.42 -0.97 12.20
CA VAL A 54 -15.13 -2.29 11.62
C VAL A 54 -16.35 -3.18 11.80
N LYS A 55 -16.86 -3.75 10.69
CA LYS A 55 -17.97 -4.70 10.66
C LYS A 55 -17.61 -5.91 9.80
N GLY A 56 -17.25 -7.01 10.43
CA GLY A 56 -16.81 -8.21 9.71
C GLY A 56 -15.53 -7.95 8.94
N ASP A 57 -15.56 -8.09 7.61
CA ASP A 57 -14.46 -7.85 6.69
C ASP A 57 -14.49 -6.46 6.03
N THR A 58 -15.27 -5.56 6.58
CA THR A 58 -15.47 -4.19 6.07
C THR A 58 -15.00 -3.18 7.09
N ILE A 59 -14.32 -2.13 6.63
CA ILE A 59 -13.96 -0.95 7.43
C ILE A 59 -14.49 0.31 6.79
N ALA A 60 -15.15 1.15 7.58
CA ALA A 60 -15.57 2.51 7.22
C ALA A 60 -14.66 3.51 7.92
N ILE A 61 -14.09 4.45 7.17
CA ILE A 61 -13.21 5.50 7.68
C ILE A 61 -13.88 6.84 7.40
N THR A 62 -14.17 7.61 8.45
CA THR A 62 -14.65 8.99 8.29
C THR A 62 -13.45 9.93 8.25
N THR A 63 -13.31 10.65 7.15
CA THR A 63 -12.21 11.60 6.94
C THR A 63 -12.36 12.85 7.81
N ALA A 64 -11.28 13.58 7.99
CA ALA A 64 -11.29 14.88 8.63
C ALA A 64 -10.83 15.96 7.62
N PRO A 65 -11.32 17.21 7.76
CA PRO A 65 -10.85 18.32 6.95
C PRO A 65 -9.34 18.50 7.02
N HIS A 66 -8.76 19.01 5.93
CA HIS A 66 -7.34 19.34 5.81
C HIS A 66 -6.39 18.16 6.04
N THR A 67 -6.83 16.96 5.63
CA THR A 67 -5.99 15.76 5.61
C THR A 67 -5.59 15.41 4.19
N ASP A 68 -4.31 15.08 3.97
CA ASP A 68 -3.78 14.76 2.64
C ASP A 68 -2.45 14.00 2.72
N LEU A 69 -2.03 13.46 1.59
CA LEU A 69 -0.68 13.00 1.29
C LEU A 69 -0.20 13.70 0.02
N TRP A 70 0.66 14.70 0.18
CA TRP A 70 1.29 15.45 -0.91
C TRP A 70 2.64 16.02 -0.49
N GLN A 71 3.63 15.92 -1.39
CA GLN A 71 4.97 16.45 -1.12
C GLN A 71 5.44 17.38 -2.26
N ARG A 72 5.59 18.63 -1.93
CA ARG A 72 6.29 19.74 -2.61
C ARG A 72 5.86 20.04 -4.06
N THR A 73 5.94 19.05 -4.95
CA THR A 73 5.85 19.26 -6.41
C THR A 73 4.82 20.30 -6.82
N TYR A 74 5.25 21.33 -7.55
CA TYR A 74 4.49 22.44 -8.08
C TYR A 74 3.86 23.37 -7.02
N TYR A 75 3.08 22.81 -6.07
CA TYR A 75 2.33 23.59 -5.08
C TYR A 75 3.17 24.04 -3.88
N HIS A 76 4.37 23.51 -3.71
CA HIS A 76 5.34 23.84 -2.66
C HIS A 76 4.88 23.59 -1.21
N PHE A 77 3.71 23.00 -0.98
CA PHE A 77 3.29 22.58 0.34
C PHE A 77 3.62 21.11 0.61
N GLN A 78 3.53 20.73 1.86
CA GLN A 78 3.73 19.36 2.34
C GLN A 78 2.57 19.01 3.25
N ASN A 79 1.88 17.92 2.93
CA ASN A 79 0.89 17.30 3.77
C ASN A 79 1.22 15.82 3.95
N ASP A 80 1.28 15.39 5.19
CA ASP A 80 1.53 14.00 5.56
C ASP A 80 0.69 13.66 6.80
N ASN A 81 -0.63 13.86 6.71
CA ASN A 81 -1.54 13.72 7.84
C ASN A 81 -2.81 12.91 7.54
N ALA A 82 -2.95 12.35 6.33
CA ALA A 82 -4.04 11.44 6.04
C ALA A 82 -3.99 10.17 6.89
N PRO A 83 -5.13 9.65 7.36
CA PRO A 83 -5.20 8.32 7.97
C PRO A 83 -4.70 7.24 7.03
N VAL A 84 -3.83 6.37 7.55
CA VAL A 84 -3.26 5.23 6.82
C VAL A 84 -3.37 3.99 7.70
N LEU A 85 -4.07 2.98 7.20
CA LEU A 85 -4.19 1.66 7.83
C LEU A 85 -3.47 0.65 6.96
N GLN A 86 -2.46 -0.05 7.50
CA GLN A 86 -1.59 -0.88 6.69
C GLN A 86 -1.02 -2.07 7.46
N MET A 87 -0.50 -3.01 6.71
CA MET A 87 0.29 -4.14 7.21
C MET A 87 1.69 -4.11 6.61
N LYS A 88 2.62 -4.81 7.28
CA LYS A 88 3.99 -4.97 6.83
C LYS A 88 4.19 -6.33 6.18
N THR A 89 5.11 -6.40 5.22
CA THR A 89 5.49 -7.66 4.60
C THR A 89 6.92 -7.62 4.08
N ARG A 90 7.57 -8.79 4.03
CA ARG A 90 8.82 -9.05 3.31
C ARG A 90 8.60 -9.87 2.04
N GLU A 91 7.34 -10.25 1.76
CA GLU A 91 7.03 -10.96 0.52
C GLU A 91 7.35 -10.08 -0.68
N LYS A 92 8.14 -10.62 -1.62
CA LYS A 92 8.61 -9.91 -2.81
C LYS A 92 7.67 -10.03 -4.01
N PHE A 93 6.79 -11.02 -4.00
CA PHE A 93 5.89 -11.31 -5.11
C PHE A 93 4.48 -11.56 -4.61
N PHE A 94 3.66 -10.53 -4.59
CA PHE A 94 2.26 -10.65 -4.16
C PHE A 94 1.38 -9.59 -4.83
N SER A 95 0.07 -9.76 -4.72
CA SER A 95 -0.93 -8.74 -5.05
C SER A 95 -1.88 -8.54 -3.87
N PHE A 96 -2.15 -7.28 -3.54
CA PHE A 96 -3.17 -6.85 -2.61
C PHE A 96 -4.35 -6.27 -3.37
N VAL A 97 -5.56 -6.73 -3.10
CA VAL A 97 -6.80 -6.26 -3.73
C VAL A 97 -7.72 -5.70 -2.67
N VAL A 98 -8.39 -4.59 -2.98
CA VAL A 98 -9.41 -3.98 -2.15
C VAL A 98 -10.48 -3.31 -3.00
N LYS A 99 -11.73 -3.38 -2.56
CA LYS A 99 -12.83 -2.56 -3.06
C LYS A 99 -12.99 -1.32 -2.21
N THR A 100 -13.10 -0.15 -2.84
CA THR A 100 -13.46 1.10 -2.20
C THR A 100 -14.88 1.52 -2.61
N ASP A 101 -15.64 2.05 -1.67
CA ASP A 101 -16.90 2.75 -1.89
C ASP A 101 -16.73 4.18 -1.37
N PHE A 102 -16.92 5.14 -2.26
CA PHE A 102 -16.79 6.57 -2.02
C PHE A 102 -18.08 7.31 -2.40
N THR A 103 -19.23 6.64 -2.23
CA THR A 103 -20.55 7.21 -2.54
C THR A 103 -20.79 8.54 -1.84
N GLU A 104 -20.25 8.72 -0.63
CA GLU A 104 -20.41 9.95 0.16
C GLU A 104 -19.42 11.06 -0.21
N SER A 105 -18.44 10.83 -1.08
CA SER A 105 -17.53 11.90 -1.54
C SER A 105 -18.32 12.96 -2.29
N HIS A 106 -18.14 14.22 -1.94
CA HIS A 106 -18.98 15.32 -2.43
C HIS A 106 -18.24 16.66 -2.54
N HIS A 107 -17.01 16.72 -2.06
CA HIS A 107 -16.20 17.92 -2.09
C HIS A 107 -14.90 17.67 -2.84
N ARG A 108 -14.38 18.69 -3.50
CA ARG A 108 -13.15 18.62 -4.27
C ARG A 108 -12.03 17.96 -3.48
N PHE A 109 -11.36 17.01 -4.12
CA PHE A 109 -10.26 16.21 -3.56
C PHE A 109 -10.65 15.19 -2.47
N ASP A 110 -11.91 15.05 -2.08
CA ASP A 110 -12.32 13.90 -1.27
C ASP A 110 -11.87 12.62 -1.96
N GLN A 111 -11.09 11.79 -1.28
CA GLN A 111 -10.44 10.65 -1.89
C GLN A 111 -10.23 9.48 -0.93
N CYS A 112 -10.25 8.28 -1.48
CA CYS A 112 -9.86 7.07 -0.78
C CYS A 112 -9.32 6.02 -1.76
N GLY A 113 -8.45 5.15 -1.27
CA GLY A 113 -7.84 4.13 -2.12
C GLY A 113 -6.78 3.30 -1.40
N ILE A 114 -5.85 2.82 -2.21
CA ILE A 114 -4.70 2.05 -1.75
C ILE A 114 -3.49 2.95 -1.49
N VAL A 115 -2.62 2.48 -0.63
CA VAL A 115 -1.36 3.15 -0.31
C VAL A 115 -0.26 2.12 0.01
N MET A 116 0.96 2.39 -0.43
CA MET A 116 2.18 1.88 0.18
C MET A 116 2.89 3.07 0.81
N TYR A 117 3.09 3.03 2.11
CA TYR A 117 3.66 4.15 2.86
C TYR A 117 4.88 3.67 3.63
N LEU A 118 6.06 4.12 3.23
CA LEU A 118 7.32 3.82 3.91
C LEU A 118 7.64 4.88 4.96
N ASP A 119 7.61 6.14 4.54
CA ASP A 119 7.79 7.34 5.35
C ASP A 119 7.17 8.57 4.67
N SER A 120 7.30 9.75 5.27
CA SER A 120 6.71 11.00 4.76
C SER A 120 7.23 11.43 3.38
N GLU A 121 8.40 10.96 2.97
CA GLU A 121 9.04 11.35 1.71
C GLU A 121 9.02 10.23 0.66
N ASN A 122 8.57 9.00 1.02
CA ASN A 122 8.59 7.84 0.16
C ASN A 122 7.30 7.02 0.33
N TRP A 123 6.37 7.18 -0.61
CA TRP A 123 5.09 6.49 -0.63
C TRP A 123 4.46 6.52 -2.02
N LEU A 124 3.52 5.65 -2.25
CA LEU A 124 2.65 5.69 -3.42
C LEU A 124 1.19 5.49 -3.02
N LYS A 125 0.28 6.08 -3.77
CA LYS A 125 -1.17 5.92 -3.59
C LYS A 125 -1.89 5.79 -4.92
N GLY A 126 -3.05 5.12 -4.92
CA GLY A 126 -3.99 5.06 -6.03
C GLY A 126 -5.40 5.27 -5.51
N SER A 127 -6.17 6.17 -6.14
CA SER A 127 -7.49 6.59 -5.67
C SER A 127 -8.37 7.13 -6.78
N VAL A 128 -9.66 7.27 -6.47
CA VAL A 128 -10.53 8.26 -7.11
C VAL A 128 -10.56 9.49 -6.21
N GLU A 129 -10.42 10.67 -6.83
CA GLU A 129 -10.52 11.98 -6.19
C GLU A 129 -11.70 12.73 -6.79
N TYR A 130 -12.67 13.11 -5.98
CA TYR A 130 -13.82 13.87 -6.41
C TYR A 130 -13.40 15.26 -6.93
N GLU A 131 -13.91 15.69 -8.07
CA GLU A 131 -13.67 17.03 -8.58
C GLU A 131 -14.96 17.86 -8.57
N ASN A 132 -16.03 17.35 -9.20
CA ASN A 132 -17.34 18.02 -9.27
C ASN A 132 -18.44 17.00 -9.65
N GLU A 133 -19.65 17.48 -9.91
CA GLU A 133 -20.80 16.66 -10.28
C GLU A 133 -20.70 16.00 -11.66
N GLU A 134 -19.80 16.45 -12.53
CA GLU A 134 -19.62 15.92 -13.89
C GLU A 134 -18.56 14.83 -13.94
N PHE A 135 -17.42 15.04 -13.27
CA PHE A 135 -16.29 14.13 -13.31
C PHE A 135 -15.49 14.09 -12.01
N GLN A 136 -14.65 13.09 -11.92
CA GLN A 136 -13.67 12.88 -10.85
C GLN A 136 -12.39 12.30 -11.45
N HIS A 137 -11.31 12.36 -10.71
CA HIS A 137 -10.00 11.88 -11.15
C HIS A 137 -9.71 10.47 -10.63
N LEU A 138 -9.61 9.50 -11.53
CA LEU A 138 -8.97 8.23 -11.23
C LEU A 138 -7.46 8.44 -11.40
N GLY A 139 -6.70 8.32 -10.33
CA GLY A 139 -5.30 8.70 -10.36
C GLY A 139 -4.39 7.90 -9.44
N SER A 140 -3.11 8.19 -9.60
CA SER A 140 -2.05 7.68 -8.74
C SER A 140 -1.00 8.74 -8.48
N VAL A 141 -0.42 8.71 -7.29
CA VAL A 141 0.72 9.54 -6.92
C VAL A 141 1.86 8.63 -6.48
N VAL A 142 3.05 8.91 -6.98
CA VAL A 142 4.29 8.29 -6.50
C VAL A 142 5.16 9.40 -5.92
N THR A 143 5.53 9.27 -4.67
CA THR A 143 6.42 10.21 -3.99
C THR A 143 7.75 9.53 -3.71
N ASN A 144 8.81 10.09 -4.29
CA ASN A 144 10.17 9.65 -4.07
C ASN A 144 11.00 10.85 -3.58
N ASN A 145 11.74 10.66 -2.49
CA ASN A 145 12.60 11.70 -1.90
C ASN A 145 11.88 13.03 -1.71
N GLY A 146 10.60 12.97 -1.30
CA GLY A 146 9.80 14.13 -0.98
C GLY A 146 9.28 14.94 -2.18
N TYR A 147 9.18 14.34 -3.37
CA TYR A 147 8.54 14.94 -4.53
C TYR A 147 7.47 14.02 -5.08
N SER A 148 6.24 14.53 -5.16
CA SER A 148 5.08 13.80 -5.66
C SER A 148 4.98 13.90 -7.19
N ASP A 149 4.75 12.77 -7.83
CA ASP A 149 4.47 12.62 -9.26
C ASP A 149 3.03 12.10 -9.41
N TRP A 150 2.15 12.92 -9.97
CA TRP A 150 0.71 12.66 -10.06
C TRP A 150 0.27 12.45 -11.51
N ALA A 151 -0.46 11.38 -11.75
CA ALA A 151 -1.08 11.06 -13.03
C ALA A 151 -2.57 10.77 -12.82
N THR A 152 -3.43 11.32 -13.70
CA THR A 152 -4.89 11.17 -13.61
C THR A 152 -5.53 10.89 -14.95
N THR A 153 -6.72 10.28 -14.88
CA THR A 153 -7.68 10.16 -15.97
C THR A 153 -9.05 10.60 -15.45
N ALA A 154 -9.76 11.42 -16.20
CA ALA A 154 -11.13 11.79 -15.85
C ALA A 154 -12.07 10.59 -16.02
N ILE A 155 -12.90 10.34 -15.03
CA ILE A 155 -13.97 9.34 -15.06
C ILE A 155 -15.30 10.02 -14.65
N PRO A 156 -16.46 9.47 -15.04
CA PRO A 156 -17.76 10.03 -14.64
C PRO A 156 -17.94 10.11 -13.13
N ALA A 157 -18.59 11.17 -12.64
CA ALA A 157 -18.83 11.35 -11.20
C ALA A 157 -19.88 10.39 -10.61
N ASP A 158 -20.62 9.67 -11.45
CA ASP A 158 -21.57 8.62 -11.01
C ASP A 158 -20.90 7.28 -10.71
N VAL A 159 -19.61 7.10 -11.03
CA VAL A 159 -18.82 5.99 -10.52
C VAL A 159 -18.64 6.17 -9.01
N LYS A 160 -19.11 5.22 -8.22
CA LYS A 160 -19.10 5.30 -6.75
C LYS A 160 -18.30 4.20 -6.07
N THR A 161 -17.84 3.21 -6.82
CA THR A 161 -16.98 2.14 -6.31
C THR A 161 -15.85 1.86 -7.27
N MET A 162 -14.72 1.44 -6.73
CA MET A 162 -13.54 1.03 -7.50
C MET A 162 -12.80 -0.08 -6.78
N TRP A 163 -12.37 -1.09 -7.50
CA TRP A 163 -11.39 -2.05 -7.00
C TRP A 163 -10.00 -1.61 -7.40
N TYR A 164 -9.07 -1.73 -6.48
CA TYR A 164 -7.65 -1.54 -6.74
C TYR A 164 -6.91 -2.84 -6.53
N ARG A 165 -5.88 -3.05 -7.33
CA ARG A 165 -4.88 -4.09 -7.14
C ARG A 165 -3.51 -3.45 -7.10
N PHE A 166 -2.80 -3.63 -5.98
CA PHE A 166 -1.41 -3.28 -5.79
C PHE A 166 -0.58 -4.55 -5.88
N SER A 167 0.38 -4.59 -6.78
CA SER A 167 1.27 -5.73 -6.95
C SER A 167 2.72 -5.32 -6.72
N ARG A 168 3.46 -6.18 -6.02
CA ARG A 168 4.90 -6.06 -5.81
C ARG A 168 5.64 -7.12 -6.61
N ARG A 169 6.73 -6.72 -7.28
CA ARG A 169 7.79 -7.57 -7.82
C ARG A 169 9.11 -6.96 -7.44
N GLU A 170 9.82 -7.56 -6.48
CA GLU A 170 11.03 -7.01 -5.87
C GLU A 170 10.80 -5.59 -5.34
N ASP A 171 11.44 -4.58 -5.95
CA ASP A 171 11.31 -3.15 -5.59
C ASP A 171 10.51 -2.35 -6.63
N ASP A 172 9.81 -3.08 -7.53
CA ASP A 172 8.91 -2.53 -8.53
C ASP A 172 7.45 -2.79 -8.16
N TYR A 173 6.59 -1.85 -8.52
CA TYR A 173 5.19 -1.84 -8.11
C TYR A 173 4.28 -1.53 -9.28
N CYS A 174 3.14 -2.24 -9.32
CA CYS A 174 2.06 -1.97 -10.25
C CYS A 174 0.79 -1.65 -9.49
N ILE A 175 0.11 -0.55 -9.90
CA ILE A 175 -1.25 -0.24 -9.47
C ILE A 175 -2.17 -0.48 -10.66
N GLU A 176 -3.24 -1.20 -10.41
CA GLU A 176 -4.30 -1.47 -11.38
C GLU A 176 -5.65 -1.12 -10.75
N CYS A 177 -6.63 -0.80 -11.60
CA CYS A 177 -8.02 -0.54 -11.19
C CYS A 177 -9.00 -1.44 -11.93
N SER A 178 -10.19 -1.59 -11.36
CA SER A 178 -11.28 -2.36 -11.96
C SER A 178 -12.63 -1.81 -11.50
N SER A 179 -13.59 -1.73 -12.41
CA SER A 179 -14.97 -1.37 -12.10
C SER A 179 -15.84 -2.57 -11.68
N ASP A 180 -15.39 -3.79 -11.95
CA ASP A 180 -16.15 -5.03 -11.72
C ASP A 180 -15.46 -6.01 -10.75
N GLY A 181 -14.23 -5.71 -10.33
CA GLY A 181 -13.41 -6.57 -9.48
C GLY A 181 -12.86 -7.82 -10.16
N GLN A 182 -13.05 -7.95 -11.47
CA GLN A 182 -12.62 -9.11 -12.26
C GLN A 182 -11.57 -8.73 -13.32
N THR A 183 -11.86 -7.69 -14.10
CA THR A 183 -10.97 -7.20 -15.16
C THR A 183 -10.21 -5.99 -14.66
N PHE A 184 -8.90 -6.12 -14.53
CA PHE A 184 -8.02 -5.06 -14.05
C PHE A 184 -7.24 -4.40 -15.18
N SER A 185 -7.15 -3.09 -15.14
CA SER A 185 -6.38 -2.25 -16.08
C SER A 185 -5.27 -1.52 -15.35
N GLN A 186 -4.08 -1.49 -15.95
CA GLN A 186 -2.93 -0.82 -15.40
C GLN A 186 -3.14 0.69 -15.28
N MET A 187 -2.88 1.24 -14.11
CA MET A 187 -2.83 2.69 -13.85
C MET A 187 -1.39 3.21 -13.79
N ARG A 188 -0.52 2.47 -13.12
CA ARG A 188 0.86 2.91 -12.86
C ARG A 188 1.79 1.71 -12.73
N VAL A 189 2.98 1.83 -13.29
CA VAL A 189 4.15 1.04 -12.92
C VAL A 189 5.21 2.00 -12.40
N CYS A 190 5.84 1.68 -11.29
CA CYS A 190 6.89 2.52 -10.71
C CYS A 190 7.90 1.71 -9.92
N HIS A 191 9.08 2.30 -9.76
CA HIS A 191 10.15 1.83 -8.88
C HIS A 191 10.21 2.72 -7.65
N MET A 192 10.48 2.11 -6.47
CA MET A 192 10.62 2.83 -5.21
C MET A 192 12.04 2.62 -4.64
N PRO A 193 12.99 3.51 -4.95
CA PRO A 193 14.38 3.35 -4.52
C PRO A 193 14.59 3.27 -2.99
N ALA A 194 13.63 3.82 -2.22
CA ALA A 194 13.65 3.77 -0.76
C ALA A 194 13.05 2.47 -0.19
N ALA A 195 12.48 1.59 -1.03
CA ALA A 195 11.93 0.34 -0.57
C ALA A 195 13.05 -0.57 -0.05
N ALA A 196 12.84 -1.08 1.17
CA ALA A 196 13.69 -2.08 1.78
C ALA A 196 13.08 -3.48 1.58
N ASP A 197 13.69 -4.50 2.20
CA ASP A 197 13.10 -5.84 2.20
C ASP A 197 11.68 -5.83 2.75
N GLU A 198 11.45 -5.12 3.85
CA GLU A 198 10.12 -4.93 4.44
C GLU A 198 9.47 -3.65 3.91
N ILE A 199 8.23 -3.77 3.45
CA ILE A 199 7.38 -2.64 3.06
C ILE A 199 6.08 -2.64 3.85
N SER A 200 5.39 -1.49 3.89
CA SER A 200 4.06 -1.34 4.47
C SER A 200 3.07 -0.93 3.40
N PHE A 201 1.92 -1.60 3.31
CA PHE A 201 0.88 -1.32 2.34
C PHE A 201 -0.51 -1.51 2.95
N GLY A 202 -1.51 -0.87 2.36
CA GLY A 202 -2.89 -0.94 2.84
C GLY A 202 -3.79 0.09 2.20
N ILE A 203 -4.58 0.78 3.03
CA ILE A 203 -5.63 1.71 2.61
C ILE A 203 -5.46 3.08 3.27
N TYR A 204 -6.02 4.10 2.62
CA TYR A 204 -6.09 5.47 3.13
C TYR A 204 -7.38 6.17 2.69
N ALA A 205 -7.77 7.20 3.42
CA ALA A 205 -8.83 8.13 3.03
C ALA A 205 -8.51 9.54 3.56
N CYS A 206 -8.84 10.58 2.80
CA CYS A 206 -8.63 11.95 3.24
C CYS A 206 -9.57 12.96 2.55
N SER A 207 -9.70 14.13 3.16
CA SER A 207 -10.40 15.30 2.64
C SER A 207 -9.46 16.51 2.73
N PRO A 208 -8.77 16.87 1.63
CA PRO A 208 -7.79 17.96 1.62
C PRO A 208 -8.35 19.34 1.92
N GLU A 209 -9.60 19.58 1.58
CA GLU A 209 -10.29 20.85 1.85
C GLU A 209 -11.21 20.77 3.08
N GLU A 210 -12.11 21.74 3.29
CA GLU A 210 -13.05 21.79 4.41
C GLU A 210 -14.21 20.82 4.18
N SER A 211 -13.92 19.52 4.24
CA SER A 211 -14.84 18.44 3.98
C SER A 211 -14.62 17.25 4.90
N SER A 212 -15.61 16.37 4.95
CA SER A 212 -15.56 15.07 5.60
C SER A 212 -16.55 14.14 4.92
N PHE A 213 -16.12 12.92 4.58
CA PHE A 213 -16.98 11.87 4.05
C PHE A 213 -16.60 10.52 4.65
N THR A 214 -17.46 9.52 4.49
CA THR A 214 -17.16 8.15 4.91
C THR A 214 -16.78 7.31 3.71
N ALA A 215 -15.52 6.86 3.70
CA ALA A 215 -15.00 5.89 2.75
C ALA A 215 -15.17 4.47 3.30
N VAL A 216 -15.68 3.54 2.49
CA VAL A 216 -15.87 2.15 2.89
C VAL A 216 -14.95 1.23 2.09
N PHE A 217 -14.25 0.33 2.79
CA PHE A 217 -13.33 -0.63 2.21
C PHE A 217 -13.80 -2.05 2.52
N SER A 218 -13.81 -2.89 1.49
CA SER A 218 -14.23 -4.28 1.58
C SER A 218 -13.45 -5.16 0.61
N ASP A 219 -13.74 -6.47 0.58
CA ASP A 219 -13.09 -7.44 -0.31
C ASP A 219 -11.56 -7.43 -0.26
N MET A 220 -10.98 -7.08 0.90
CA MET A 220 -9.53 -7.05 1.07
C MET A 220 -8.93 -8.44 1.07
N LYS A 221 -8.00 -8.67 0.16
CA LYS A 221 -7.31 -9.96 0.03
C LYS A 221 -5.89 -9.81 -0.49
N ILE A 222 -5.06 -10.77 -0.12
CA ILE A 222 -3.73 -10.97 -0.69
C ILE A 222 -3.77 -12.21 -1.57
N THR A 223 -3.13 -12.16 -2.72
CA THR A 223 -3.04 -13.26 -3.67
C THR A 223 -1.60 -13.42 -4.15
N GLU A 224 -1.31 -14.52 -4.84
CA GLU A 224 -0.12 -14.60 -5.67
C GLU A 224 -0.03 -13.38 -6.60
N CYS A 225 1.18 -12.99 -6.96
CA CYS A 225 1.40 -11.83 -7.81
C CYS A 225 0.67 -11.97 -9.15
N ALA A 226 -0.35 -11.15 -9.34
CA ALA A 226 -1.16 -11.12 -10.55
C ALA A 226 -0.56 -10.24 -11.66
N TRP A 227 0.42 -9.39 -11.33
CA TRP A 227 1.16 -8.61 -12.32
C TRP A 227 2.15 -9.49 -13.04
N LYS A 228 1.83 -9.82 -14.29
CA LYS A 228 2.62 -10.73 -15.14
C LYS A 228 3.51 -9.94 -16.09
N ALA A 229 4.64 -10.53 -16.44
CA ALA A 229 5.46 -10.04 -17.54
C ALA A 229 4.64 -9.98 -18.85
N HIS A 230 4.94 -8.99 -19.69
CA HIS A 230 4.36 -8.93 -21.04
C HIS A 230 4.89 -10.07 -21.92
N ASP A 231 4.15 -10.40 -22.98
CA ASP A 231 4.59 -11.43 -23.95
C ASP A 231 5.99 -11.12 -24.47
N GLY A 232 6.86 -12.11 -24.41
CA GLY A 232 8.27 -12.00 -24.84
C GLY A 232 9.24 -11.41 -23.82
N GLN A 233 8.78 -11.00 -22.62
CA GLN A 233 9.65 -10.66 -21.51
C GLN A 233 10.09 -11.91 -20.76
N GLN A 234 11.30 -11.86 -20.20
CA GLN A 234 11.75 -12.93 -19.32
C GLN A 234 10.91 -12.84 -18.02
N PRO A 235 10.42 -13.96 -17.51
CA PRO A 235 9.86 -13.99 -16.17
C PRO A 235 10.97 -13.69 -15.14
N ASP A 236 10.55 -13.29 -13.96
CA ASP A 236 11.46 -13.13 -12.84
C ASP A 236 12.14 -14.47 -12.51
N GLU A 237 13.44 -14.44 -12.23
CA GLU A 237 14.24 -15.61 -11.84
C GLU A 237 14.26 -15.78 -10.33
#